data_65d7fb6387aa410ee31dcb5f97500d50
#
_entry.id   65d7fb6387aa410ee31dcb5f97500d50
#
_cell.length_a   1.000
_cell.length_b   1.000
_cell.length_c   1.000
_cell.angle_alpha   90.00
_cell.angle_beta   90.00
_cell.angle_gamma   90.00
#
_symmetry.space_group_name_H-M   'P 1'
#
loop_
_entity.id
_entity.type
_entity.pdbx_description
1 polymer ?
#
loop_
_entity_poly.entity_id
_entity_poly.type
_entity_poly.pdbx_seq_one_letter_code
_entity_poly.pdbx_strand_id
1 'polypeptide(L)'
;MTILRPQPQPTPAAAARPPLPRVDPITRLPILILFPHSHCNCRCLMCDIWRATTRAELAAADVARWLAEWQQLGVRRVVLSGGEALMHSHLWDLCAHLRGAGIGITLLSTGLLLTRHAAQVVAYCDDVIVSLDGPRAIHNEIRNIPRAYEKLALGVAAVKAAAPAVTVSGRCTVQRANYRHLREVVHAAH
;
A
#
# COMPACT_ATOMS: atom_id res chain seq x y z
N MET A 1 30.80 -31.54 -45.87
CA MET A 1 30.79 -30.16 -45.38
C MET A 1 30.40 -30.19 -43.90
N THR A 2 31.39 -30.18 -43.03
CA THR A 2 31.18 -30.36 -41.56
C THR A 2 30.94 -28.99 -40.96
N ILE A 3 29.74 -28.74 -40.43
CA ILE A 3 29.37 -27.48 -39.78
C ILE A 3 29.98 -27.48 -38.37
N LEU A 4 31.02 -26.69 -38.19
CA LEU A 4 31.62 -26.44 -36.86
C LEU A 4 30.60 -25.63 -36.01
N ARG A 5 30.12 -26.19 -34.90
CA ARG A 5 29.35 -25.47 -33.92
C ARG A 5 30.27 -24.48 -33.18
N PRO A 6 29.87 -23.20 -33.01
CA PRO A 6 30.65 -22.26 -32.20
C PRO A 6 30.68 -22.71 -30.74
N GLN A 7 31.86 -22.66 -30.14
CA GLN A 7 32.08 -22.96 -28.75
C GLN A 7 31.47 -21.86 -27.88
N PRO A 8 30.82 -22.20 -26.74
CA PRO A 8 30.30 -21.20 -25.82
C PRO A 8 31.47 -20.40 -25.23
N GLN A 9 31.37 -19.08 -25.34
CA GLN A 9 32.35 -18.19 -24.72
C GLN A 9 32.24 -18.27 -23.17
N PRO A 10 33.38 -18.25 -22.45
CA PRO A 10 33.34 -18.25 -20.98
C PRO A 10 32.61 -17.00 -20.48
N THR A 11 31.61 -17.20 -19.62
CA THR A 11 30.91 -16.13 -18.94
C THR A 11 31.92 -15.34 -18.08
N PRO A 12 32.01 -14.01 -18.17
CA PRO A 12 32.90 -13.25 -17.32
C PRO A 12 32.57 -13.53 -15.85
N ALA A 13 33.61 -13.84 -15.05
CA ALA A 13 33.49 -14.07 -13.64
C ALA A 13 32.76 -12.88 -13.01
N ALA A 14 31.66 -13.16 -12.28
CA ALA A 14 30.90 -12.13 -11.58
C ALA A 14 31.85 -11.36 -10.66
N ALA A 15 32.10 -10.09 -10.97
CA ALA A 15 32.89 -9.21 -10.12
C ALA A 15 32.30 -9.25 -8.71
N ALA A 16 33.13 -9.53 -7.70
CA ALA A 16 32.72 -9.57 -6.32
C ALA A 16 32.02 -8.25 -5.96
N ARG A 17 30.76 -8.34 -5.52
CA ARG A 17 30.03 -7.16 -5.05
C ARG A 17 30.85 -6.48 -3.96
N PRO A 18 31.06 -5.15 -4.05
CA PRO A 18 31.73 -4.44 -2.96
C PRO A 18 30.97 -4.70 -1.65
N PRO A 19 31.67 -4.80 -0.50
CA PRO A 19 31.04 -4.98 0.78
C PRO A 19 30.05 -3.84 1.00
N LEU A 20 28.83 -4.19 1.45
CA LEU A 20 27.81 -3.19 1.78
C LEU A 20 28.39 -2.25 2.85
N PRO A 21 28.15 -0.94 2.73
CA PRO A 21 28.57 0.00 3.76
C PRO A 21 27.98 -0.45 5.11
N ARG A 22 28.75 -0.32 6.19
CA ARG A 22 28.23 -0.53 7.55
C ARG A 22 27.08 0.46 7.75
N VAL A 23 25.88 -0.07 7.91
CA VAL A 23 24.70 0.73 8.24
C VAL A 23 24.60 0.72 9.75
N ASP A 24 24.52 1.90 10.36
CA ASP A 24 24.27 2.00 11.79
C ASP A 24 22.90 1.35 12.10
N PRO A 25 22.78 0.63 13.21
CA PRO A 25 21.53 -0.02 13.56
C PRO A 25 20.42 1.04 13.76
N ILE A 26 19.22 0.74 13.27
CA ILE A 26 18.07 1.58 13.52
C ILE A 26 17.75 1.53 15.02
N THR A 27 17.90 2.65 15.71
CA THR A 27 17.64 2.78 17.15
C THR A 27 16.27 3.41 17.44
N ARG A 28 15.64 4.02 16.43
CA ARG A 28 14.32 4.67 16.55
C ARG A 28 13.54 4.56 15.25
N LEU A 29 12.29 4.08 15.34
CA LEU A 29 11.39 3.89 14.20
C LEU A 29 9.96 4.32 14.59
N PRO A 30 9.63 5.63 14.59
CA PRO A 30 8.32 6.10 15.04
C PRO A 30 7.14 5.69 14.13
N ILE A 31 7.42 5.44 12.84
CA ILE A 31 6.43 5.03 11.85
C ILE A 31 6.95 3.79 11.13
N LEU A 32 6.12 2.76 11.09
CA LEU A 32 6.37 1.53 10.34
C LEU A 32 5.38 1.42 9.19
N ILE A 33 5.88 1.20 7.97
CA ILE A 33 5.03 0.85 6.83
C ILE A 33 4.97 -0.66 6.72
N LEU A 34 3.77 -1.21 6.84
CA LEU A 34 3.53 -2.65 6.81
C LEU A 34 2.79 -3.04 5.53
N PHE A 35 3.34 -4.02 4.82
CA PHE A 35 2.72 -4.63 3.65
C PHE A 35 2.16 -6.00 4.07
N PRO A 36 0.89 -6.08 4.50
CA PRO A 36 0.33 -7.33 5.00
C PRO A 36 0.22 -8.41 3.92
N HIS A 37 0.16 -8.01 2.65
CA HIS A 37 0.23 -8.89 1.47
C HIS A 37 0.47 -8.10 0.17
N SER A 38 0.64 -8.83 -0.97
CA SER A 38 0.93 -8.22 -2.28
C SER A 38 -0.28 -8.12 -3.21
N HIS A 39 -1.45 -8.65 -2.83
CA HIS A 39 -2.63 -8.62 -3.69
C HIS A 39 -3.17 -7.21 -3.87
N CYS A 40 -3.61 -6.88 -5.09
CA CYS A 40 -4.24 -5.61 -5.39
C CYS A 40 -5.42 -5.80 -6.33
N ASN A 41 -6.48 -5.04 -6.08
CA ASN A 41 -7.68 -4.97 -6.92
C ASN A 41 -7.57 -3.94 -8.05
N CYS A 42 -6.43 -3.25 -8.16
CA CYS A 42 -6.11 -2.34 -9.27
C CYS A 42 -4.99 -2.92 -10.14
N ARG A 43 -4.93 -2.46 -11.40
CA ARG A 43 -3.87 -2.78 -12.39
C ARG A 43 -3.19 -1.51 -12.86
N CYS A 44 -2.78 -0.66 -11.91
CA CYS A 44 -2.27 0.68 -12.16
C CYS A 44 -1.13 0.69 -13.18
N LEU A 45 -1.11 1.72 -14.04
CA LEU A 45 -0.10 1.88 -15.10
C LEU A 45 1.33 2.05 -14.53
N MET A 46 1.47 2.61 -13.32
CA MET A 46 2.76 2.91 -12.70
C MET A 46 3.18 1.89 -11.62
N CYS A 47 2.46 0.79 -11.48
CA CYS A 47 2.71 -0.16 -10.39
C CYS A 47 2.57 -1.60 -10.89
N ASP A 48 3.51 -2.46 -10.50
CA ASP A 48 3.53 -3.86 -10.89
C ASP A 48 3.16 -4.85 -9.76
N ILE A 49 2.81 -4.36 -8.58
CA ILE A 49 2.50 -5.21 -7.43
C ILE A 49 1.35 -6.20 -7.71
N TRP A 50 0.40 -5.82 -8.55
CA TRP A 50 -0.73 -6.66 -8.95
C TRP A 50 -0.31 -7.90 -9.77
N ARG A 51 0.93 -7.91 -10.30
CA ARG A 51 1.53 -9.04 -11.03
C ARG A 51 2.16 -10.07 -10.10
N ALA A 52 2.25 -9.77 -8.78
CA ALA A 52 2.82 -10.70 -7.82
C ALA A 52 2.04 -12.02 -7.83
N THR A 53 2.77 -13.11 -7.96
CA THR A 53 2.21 -14.48 -8.00
C THR A 53 2.11 -15.09 -6.61
N THR A 54 2.94 -14.65 -5.67
CA THR A 54 2.88 -15.07 -4.27
C THR A 54 1.63 -14.50 -3.60
N ARG A 55 0.92 -15.38 -2.87
CA ARG A 55 -0.30 -15.04 -2.15
C ARG A 55 -0.13 -15.15 -0.64
N ALA A 56 1.11 -15.06 -0.17
CA ALA A 56 1.39 -15.07 1.26
C ALA A 56 0.79 -13.83 1.93
N GLU A 57 0.09 -14.04 3.00
CA GLU A 57 -0.44 -13.03 3.89
C GLU A 57 0.32 -13.06 5.21
N LEU A 58 0.54 -11.89 5.80
CA LEU A 58 1.12 -11.77 7.11
C LEU A 58 0.11 -12.26 8.16
N ALA A 59 0.50 -13.24 8.97
CA ALA A 59 -0.40 -13.72 10.02
C ALA A 59 -0.48 -12.74 11.20
N ALA A 60 -1.64 -12.67 11.84
CA ALA A 60 -1.82 -11.87 13.05
C ALA A 60 -0.85 -12.25 14.18
N ALA A 61 -0.52 -13.56 14.29
CA ALA A 61 0.47 -14.06 15.23
C ALA A 61 1.89 -13.53 14.96
N ASP A 62 2.25 -13.26 13.70
CA ASP A 62 3.56 -12.65 13.38
C ASP A 62 3.62 -11.21 13.86
N VAL A 63 2.55 -10.44 13.66
CA VAL A 63 2.44 -9.08 14.20
C VAL A 63 2.56 -9.09 15.72
N ALA A 64 1.78 -9.95 16.39
CA ALA A 64 1.81 -10.08 17.84
C ALA A 64 3.22 -10.37 18.37
N ARG A 65 3.98 -11.23 17.68
CA ARG A 65 5.36 -11.60 18.04
C ARG A 65 6.32 -10.41 17.97
N TRP A 66 6.13 -9.49 17.02
CA TRP A 66 7.03 -8.35 16.81
C TRP A 66 6.67 -7.09 17.61
N LEU A 67 5.50 -7.06 18.24
CA LEU A 67 5.02 -5.85 18.93
C LEU A 67 5.99 -5.33 19.99
N ALA A 68 6.59 -6.22 20.79
CA ALA A 68 7.53 -5.82 21.84
C ALA A 68 8.79 -5.12 21.25
N GLU A 69 9.30 -5.64 20.15
CA GLU A 69 10.46 -5.05 19.43
C GLU A 69 10.06 -3.71 18.79
N TRP A 70 8.89 -3.62 18.20
CA TRP A 70 8.40 -2.36 17.62
C TRP A 70 8.21 -1.28 18.68
N GLN A 71 7.70 -1.65 19.86
CA GLN A 71 7.58 -0.72 20.99
C GLN A 71 8.93 -0.25 21.51
N GLN A 72 9.94 -1.14 21.59
CA GLN A 72 11.31 -0.78 21.96
C GLN A 72 11.95 0.20 20.94
N LEU A 73 11.65 0.04 19.65
CA LEU A 73 12.05 0.96 18.58
C LEU A 73 11.26 2.26 18.58
N GLY A 74 10.24 2.40 19.45
CA GLY A 74 9.39 3.58 19.55
C GLY A 74 8.37 3.71 18.43
N VAL A 75 7.89 2.59 17.85
CA VAL A 75 6.81 2.58 16.86
C VAL A 75 5.54 3.07 17.53
N ARG A 76 4.98 4.14 17.00
CA ARG A 76 3.71 4.73 17.47
C ARG A 76 2.62 4.68 16.40
N ARG A 77 3.00 4.43 15.15
CA ARG A 77 2.08 4.38 14.01
C ARG A 77 2.50 3.31 13.03
N VAL A 78 1.54 2.54 12.58
CA VAL A 78 1.68 1.60 11.46
C VAL A 78 0.85 2.12 10.30
N VAL A 79 1.49 2.21 9.14
CA VAL A 79 0.83 2.53 7.86
C VAL A 79 0.60 1.22 7.12
N LEU A 80 -0.64 0.80 7.00
CA LEU A 80 -1.02 -0.38 6.23
C LEU A 80 -1.02 -0.03 4.74
N SER A 81 -0.21 -0.72 3.97
CA SER A 81 0.01 -0.47 2.55
C SER A 81 0.16 -1.80 1.78
N GLY A 82 1.00 -1.88 0.77
CA GLY A 82 1.27 -3.07 -0.04
C GLY A 82 0.53 -3.05 -1.36
N GLY A 83 -0.24 -4.11 -1.65
CA GLY A 83 -1.25 -4.11 -2.70
C GLY A 83 -2.46 -3.28 -2.27
N GLU A 84 -3.59 -3.92 -2.03
CA GLU A 84 -4.74 -3.29 -1.36
C GLU A 84 -4.93 -3.95 0.01
N ALA A 85 -4.60 -3.25 1.07
CA ALA A 85 -4.62 -3.80 2.42
C ALA A 85 -5.99 -4.42 2.79
N LEU A 86 -7.10 -3.82 2.31
CA LEU A 86 -8.47 -4.31 2.54
C LEU A 86 -8.79 -5.66 1.86
N MET A 87 -7.87 -6.21 1.06
CA MET A 87 -8.00 -7.57 0.49
C MET A 87 -7.40 -8.65 1.39
N HIS A 88 -6.71 -8.30 2.46
CA HIS A 88 -6.15 -9.25 3.41
C HIS A 88 -7.26 -10.00 4.15
N SER A 89 -7.14 -11.33 4.24
CA SER A 89 -8.21 -12.19 4.78
C SER A 89 -8.53 -11.91 6.25
N HIS A 90 -7.52 -11.53 7.03
CA HIS A 90 -7.59 -11.32 8.49
C HIS A 90 -7.03 -9.96 8.91
N LEU A 91 -7.25 -8.91 8.10
CA LEU A 91 -6.69 -7.57 8.36
C LEU A 91 -7.05 -7.05 9.76
N TRP A 92 -8.29 -7.27 10.17
CA TRP A 92 -8.80 -6.69 11.41
C TRP A 92 -8.22 -7.34 12.66
N ASP A 93 -7.77 -8.60 12.56
CA ASP A 93 -7.03 -9.26 13.64
C ASP A 93 -5.65 -8.63 13.83
N LEU A 94 -4.96 -8.28 12.71
CA LEU A 94 -3.71 -7.51 12.76
C LEU A 94 -3.95 -6.14 13.42
N CYS A 95 -5.01 -5.45 13.00
CA CYS A 95 -5.38 -4.14 13.55
C CYS A 95 -5.69 -4.21 15.04
N ALA A 96 -6.37 -5.25 15.49
CA ALA A 96 -6.68 -5.46 16.91
C ALA A 96 -5.41 -5.58 17.76
N HIS A 97 -4.40 -6.34 17.30
CA HIS A 97 -3.11 -6.43 17.97
C HIS A 97 -2.38 -5.08 18.04
N LEU A 98 -2.35 -4.32 16.96
CA LEU A 98 -1.74 -2.99 16.93
C LEU A 98 -2.44 -2.03 17.89
N ARG A 99 -3.77 -1.99 17.88
CA ARG A 99 -4.57 -1.13 18.77
C ARG A 99 -4.40 -1.52 20.23
N GLY A 100 -4.38 -2.83 20.53
CA GLY A 100 -4.11 -3.35 21.87
C GLY A 100 -2.74 -2.95 22.42
N ALA A 101 -1.76 -2.74 21.53
CA ALA A 101 -0.41 -2.25 21.86
C ALA A 101 -0.31 -0.70 21.90
N GLY A 102 -1.41 0.03 21.72
CA GLY A 102 -1.43 1.50 21.68
C GLY A 102 -0.83 2.11 20.41
N ILE A 103 -0.69 1.33 19.34
CA ILE A 103 -0.13 1.78 18.06
C ILE A 103 -1.26 2.31 17.17
N GLY A 104 -1.10 3.55 16.67
CA GLY A 104 -2.02 4.17 15.74
C GLY A 104 -1.94 3.52 14.36
N ILE A 105 -3.03 3.57 13.59
CA ILE A 105 -3.13 2.93 12.28
C ILE A 105 -3.57 3.94 11.23
N THR A 106 -2.76 4.08 10.18
CA THR A 106 -3.10 4.77 8.93
C THR A 106 -3.37 3.73 7.86
N LEU A 107 -4.52 3.80 7.20
CA LEU A 107 -4.82 2.92 6.06
C LEU A 107 -4.53 3.62 4.74
N LEU A 108 -3.64 3.04 3.91
CA LEU A 108 -3.52 3.39 2.50
C LEU A 108 -4.39 2.44 1.66
N SER A 109 -5.30 3.00 0.86
CA SER A 109 -6.24 2.21 0.08
C SER A 109 -6.46 2.77 -1.33
N THR A 110 -6.80 1.87 -2.26
CA THR A 110 -7.33 2.25 -3.57
C THR A 110 -8.73 2.87 -3.46
N GLY A 111 -9.41 2.70 -2.33
CA GLY A 111 -10.77 3.15 -2.08
C GLY A 111 -11.88 2.21 -2.57
N LEU A 112 -11.55 1.22 -3.40
CA LEU A 112 -12.56 0.37 -4.08
C LEU A 112 -13.35 -0.53 -3.13
N LEU A 113 -12.80 -0.84 -1.95
CA LEU A 113 -13.41 -1.72 -0.96
C LEU A 113 -13.90 -0.98 0.29
N LEU A 114 -13.71 0.34 0.37
CA LEU A 114 -14.07 1.12 1.56
C LEU A 114 -15.54 1.03 1.91
N THR A 115 -16.46 1.03 0.92
CA THR A 115 -17.90 0.87 1.18
C THR A 115 -18.21 -0.41 1.98
N ARG A 116 -17.52 -1.51 1.64
CA ARG A 116 -17.71 -2.80 2.30
C ARG A 116 -17.13 -2.83 3.73
N HIS A 117 -16.07 -2.08 3.97
CA HIS A 117 -15.29 -2.14 5.20
C HIS A 117 -15.39 -0.87 6.05
N ALA A 118 -16.32 0.05 5.74
CA ALA A 118 -16.41 1.35 6.39
C ALA A 118 -16.49 1.25 7.93
N ALA A 119 -17.31 0.35 8.46
CA ALA A 119 -17.45 0.15 9.89
C ALA A 119 -16.15 -0.28 10.58
N GLN A 120 -15.44 -1.24 9.99
CA GLN A 120 -14.16 -1.69 10.54
C GLN A 120 -13.06 -0.64 10.35
N VAL A 121 -13.04 0.07 9.23
CA VAL A 121 -12.10 1.18 9.00
C VAL A 121 -12.22 2.22 10.09
N VAL A 122 -13.41 2.68 10.41
CA VAL A 122 -13.62 3.68 11.47
C VAL A 122 -13.40 3.14 12.88
N ALA A 123 -13.52 1.83 13.08
CA ALA A 123 -13.26 1.20 14.40
C ALA A 123 -11.77 1.06 14.68
N TYR A 124 -10.94 0.83 13.66
CA TYR A 124 -9.54 0.49 13.83
C TYR A 124 -8.55 1.55 13.36
N CYS A 125 -8.88 2.34 12.31
CA CYS A 125 -7.95 3.28 11.70
C CYS A 125 -8.18 4.70 12.24
N ASP A 126 -7.08 5.40 12.52
CA ASP A 126 -7.12 6.80 12.94
C ASP A 126 -7.33 7.73 11.73
N ASP A 127 -6.78 7.36 10.59
CA ASP A 127 -6.91 8.10 9.34
C ASP A 127 -6.81 7.18 8.12
N VAL A 128 -7.32 7.66 7.00
CA VAL A 128 -7.32 6.94 5.71
C VAL A 128 -6.70 7.81 4.64
N ILE A 129 -5.77 7.25 3.88
CA ILE A 129 -5.18 7.89 2.72
C ILE A 129 -5.66 7.11 1.48
N VAL A 130 -6.47 7.75 0.64
CA VAL A 130 -6.96 7.15 -0.59
C VAL A 130 -6.15 7.59 -1.79
N SER A 131 -6.06 6.72 -2.76
CA SER A 131 -5.42 7.05 -4.03
C SER A 131 -6.37 7.84 -4.92
N LEU A 132 -5.98 9.08 -5.30
CA LEU A 132 -6.74 9.96 -6.18
C LEU A 132 -5.79 10.60 -7.20
N ASP A 133 -5.78 10.11 -8.45
CA ASP A 133 -4.76 10.49 -9.44
C ASP A 133 -5.25 11.44 -10.53
N GLY A 134 -6.49 11.88 -10.49
CA GLY A 134 -7.03 12.79 -11.50
C GLY A 134 -8.55 12.90 -11.46
N PRO A 135 -9.12 13.68 -12.36
CA PRO A 135 -10.53 13.66 -12.64
C PRO A 135 -10.95 12.25 -13.14
N ARG A 136 -12.24 11.95 -13.11
CA ARG A 136 -12.83 10.63 -13.35
C ARG A 136 -12.16 9.81 -14.45
N ALA A 137 -12.04 10.36 -15.65
CA ALA A 137 -11.50 9.63 -16.80
C ALA A 137 -10.03 9.23 -16.58
N ILE A 138 -9.21 10.19 -16.16
CA ILE A 138 -7.77 10.00 -15.93
C ILE A 138 -7.53 9.04 -14.75
N HIS A 139 -8.28 9.19 -13.67
CA HIS A 139 -8.18 8.28 -12.53
C HIS A 139 -8.51 6.84 -12.95
N ASN A 140 -9.61 6.62 -13.67
CA ASN A 140 -10.02 5.28 -14.13
C ASN A 140 -8.98 4.66 -15.09
N GLU A 141 -8.38 5.48 -15.96
CA GLU A 141 -7.31 5.06 -16.86
C GLU A 141 -6.06 4.65 -16.09
N ILE A 142 -5.56 5.51 -15.17
CA ILE A 142 -4.35 5.25 -14.38
C ILE A 142 -4.53 4.02 -13.51
N ARG A 143 -5.67 3.86 -12.85
CA ARG A 143 -5.98 2.69 -12.02
C ARG A 143 -6.27 1.43 -12.84
N ASN A 144 -6.57 1.61 -14.13
CA ASN A 144 -6.91 0.55 -15.09
C ASN A 144 -8.05 -0.34 -14.56
N ILE A 145 -9.05 0.30 -13.97
CA ILE A 145 -10.26 -0.33 -13.42
C ILE A 145 -11.47 0.52 -13.82
N PRO A 146 -12.48 -0.07 -14.46
CA PRO A 146 -13.73 0.62 -14.77
C PRO A 146 -14.39 1.16 -13.51
N ARG A 147 -14.79 2.43 -13.55
CA ARG A 147 -15.48 3.10 -12.46
C ARG A 147 -14.71 3.14 -11.13
N ALA A 148 -13.36 3.18 -11.20
CA ALA A 148 -12.52 3.28 -10.00
C ALA A 148 -12.82 4.56 -9.22
N TYR A 149 -12.99 5.70 -9.92
CA TYR A 149 -13.31 7.00 -9.33
C TYR A 149 -14.65 6.98 -8.57
N GLU A 150 -15.69 6.43 -9.17
CA GLU A 150 -17.02 6.35 -8.55
C GLU A 150 -17.01 5.43 -7.32
N LYS A 151 -16.31 4.30 -7.41
CA LYS A 151 -16.17 3.38 -6.26
C LYS A 151 -15.40 4.04 -5.12
N LEU A 152 -14.33 4.77 -5.45
CA LEU A 152 -13.58 5.57 -4.49
C LEU A 152 -14.49 6.60 -3.80
N ALA A 153 -15.23 7.40 -4.57
CA ALA A 153 -16.12 8.43 -4.03
C ALA A 153 -17.19 7.84 -3.10
N LEU A 154 -17.83 6.74 -3.51
CA LEU A 154 -18.79 6.00 -2.66
C LEU A 154 -18.13 5.47 -1.39
N GLY A 155 -16.89 4.96 -1.51
CA GLY A 155 -16.14 4.46 -0.37
C GLY A 155 -15.80 5.53 0.65
N VAL A 156 -15.34 6.70 0.19
CA VAL A 156 -15.07 7.86 1.05
C VAL A 156 -16.37 8.33 1.72
N ALA A 157 -17.46 8.44 0.96
CA ALA A 157 -18.76 8.82 1.50
C ALA A 157 -19.23 7.86 2.61
N ALA A 158 -19.04 6.54 2.41
CA ALA A 158 -19.41 5.54 3.42
C ALA A 158 -18.59 5.67 4.72
N VAL A 159 -17.27 5.90 4.62
CA VAL A 159 -16.40 6.15 5.78
C VAL A 159 -16.81 7.42 6.51
N LYS A 160 -17.06 8.51 5.77
CA LYS A 160 -17.49 9.80 6.36
C LYS A 160 -18.90 9.73 6.97
N ALA A 161 -19.80 8.93 6.40
CA ALA A 161 -21.11 8.68 7.01
C ALA A 161 -21.01 7.89 8.32
N ALA A 162 -20.09 6.92 8.41
CA ALA A 162 -19.87 6.12 9.61
C ALA A 162 -19.16 6.92 10.72
N ALA A 163 -18.21 7.80 10.36
CA ALA A 163 -17.51 8.66 11.30
C ALA A 163 -17.08 9.98 10.62
N PRO A 164 -17.86 11.06 10.73
CA PRO A 164 -17.58 12.35 10.08
C PRO A 164 -16.21 12.95 10.47
N ALA A 165 -15.74 12.66 11.69
CA ALA A 165 -14.48 13.18 12.22
C ALA A 165 -13.23 12.46 11.70
N VAL A 166 -13.36 11.25 11.12
CA VAL A 166 -12.21 10.53 10.56
C VAL A 166 -11.60 11.33 9.41
N THR A 167 -10.29 11.54 9.47
CA THR A 167 -9.56 12.20 8.40
C THR A 167 -9.42 11.26 7.21
N VAL A 168 -9.87 11.70 6.03
CA VAL A 168 -9.62 11.04 4.75
C VAL A 168 -8.84 12.00 3.87
N SER A 169 -7.64 11.57 3.45
CA SER A 169 -6.75 12.37 2.58
C SER A 169 -6.59 11.73 1.22
N GLY A 170 -6.42 12.55 0.18
CA GLY A 170 -6.09 12.08 -1.17
C GLY A 170 -4.57 12.04 -1.38
N ARG A 171 -4.05 10.95 -1.93
CA ARG A 171 -2.67 10.83 -2.42
C ARG A 171 -2.65 10.67 -3.93
N CYS A 172 -1.92 11.55 -4.60
CA CYS A 172 -1.72 11.51 -6.04
C CYS A 172 -0.30 11.07 -6.38
N THR A 173 -0.16 10.06 -7.24
CA THR A 173 1.13 9.74 -7.86
C THR A 173 1.27 10.54 -9.15
N VAL A 174 2.07 11.62 -9.10
CA VAL A 174 2.27 12.51 -10.25
C VAL A 174 3.05 11.79 -11.34
N GLN A 175 2.50 11.78 -12.56
CA GLN A 175 3.06 11.12 -13.73
C GLN A 175 2.63 11.82 -15.03
N ARG A 176 3.16 11.38 -16.18
CA ARG A 176 2.84 12.00 -17.48
C ARG A 176 1.34 12.08 -17.80
N ALA A 177 0.55 11.14 -17.32
CA ALA A 177 -0.88 11.08 -17.57
C ALA A 177 -1.68 12.14 -16.79
N ASN A 178 -1.15 12.64 -15.66
CA ASN A 178 -1.95 13.50 -14.75
C ASN A 178 -1.30 14.83 -14.33
N TYR A 179 -0.02 15.07 -14.62
CA TYR A 179 0.67 16.27 -14.10
C TYR A 179 0.00 17.61 -14.49
N ARG A 180 -0.75 17.64 -15.60
CA ARG A 180 -1.50 18.82 -16.03
C ARG A 180 -2.86 18.97 -15.33
N HIS A 181 -3.29 17.95 -14.59
CA HIS A 181 -4.61 17.84 -13.95
C HIS A 181 -4.55 17.91 -12.42
N LEU A 182 -3.42 18.37 -11.85
CA LEU A 182 -3.24 18.40 -10.39
C LEU A 182 -4.23 19.37 -9.71
N ARG A 183 -4.65 20.42 -10.40
CA ARG A 183 -5.67 21.35 -9.89
C ARG A 183 -7.01 20.64 -9.73
N GLU A 184 -7.40 19.83 -10.72
CA GLU A 184 -8.64 19.04 -10.67
C GLU A 184 -8.57 17.94 -9.60
N VAL A 185 -7.37 17.38 -9.32
CA VAL A 185 -7.19 16.45 -8.18
C VAL A 185 -7.52 17.15 -6.87
N VAL A 186 -7.01 18.37 -6.66
CA VAL A 186 -7.29 19.15 -5.45
C VAL A 186 -8.78 19.47 -5.34
N HIS A 187 -9.42 19.89 -6.43
CA HIS A 187 -10.88 20.15 -6.43
C HIS A 187 -11.71 18.90 -6.15
N ALA A 188 -11.28 17.73 -6.62
CA ALA A 188 -11.98 16.47 -6.38
C ALA A 188 -11.81 15.94 -4.94
N ALA A 189 -10.83 16.46 -4.19
CA ALA A 189 -10.58 16.09 -2.80
C ALA A 189 -11.38 16.93 -1.79
N HIS A 190 -12.00 18.01 -2.26
CA HIS A 190 -12.87 18.92 -1.48
C HIS A 190 -14.34 18.62 -1.71
#